data_5082c78fcf3994f3d649af2b3b35e38f
#
_entry.id   5082c78fcf3994f3d649af2b3b35e38f
#
_cell.length_a   1.000
_cell.length_b   1.000
_cell.length_c   1.000
_cell.angle_alpha   90.00
_cell.angle_beta   90.00
_cell.angle_gamma   90.00
#
_symmetry.space_group_name_H-M   'P 1'
#
loop_
_entity.id
_entity.type
_entity.pdbx_description
1 polymer ?
#
loop_
_entity_poly.entity_id
_entity_poly.type
_entity_poly.pdbx_seq_one_letter_code
_entity_poly.pdbx_strand_id
1 'polypeptide(L)'
;MDEVIQKGWSFCFVTGGTDDKVYADCVASIHDEFNGRDDFEIISVGQSSLHDDLALGIRAVPFTEPVFRPSFKNLRRARKARSLKTLFYRTGAISHKKNIAARHARFDKLCMLHDYVGLEAGWVDGFDKFGDHWQVAMNAILNKDDTRHRDWMNWDHPAITPSNKNNSACLMPYDITTSHMFISGTYFCTKREFFLSNMLDESLFWGDGEDVEWSLRVRQKTRFVFNPHSIVKYRKLKDTVGAPYDALWQGNQQKFEAALARGEITSL
;
A
#
# COMPACT_ATOMS: atom_id res chain seq x y z
N MET A 1 -28.36 -12.00 6.72
CA MET A 1 -28.65 -11.18 5.52
C MET A 1 -27.30 -10.86 4.90
N ASP A 2 -27.03 -11.42 3.76
CA ASP A 2 -25.80 -11.11 3.01
C ASP A 2 -25.91 -9.64 2.58
N GLU A 3 -25.00 -8.82 3.07
CA GLU A 3 -24.93 -7.40 2.74
C GLU A 3 -24.59 -7.29 1.24
N VAL A 4 -25.48 -6.67 0.48
CA VAL A 4 -25.26 -6.50 -0.96
C VAL A 4 -24.05 -5.60 -1.16
N ILE A 5 -22.99 -6.16 -1.72
CA ILE A 5 -21.77 -5.40 -2.03
C ILE A 5 -22.09 -4.38 -3.11
N GLN A 6 -21.83 -3.12 -2.83
CA GLN A 6 -22.06 -2.01 -3.74
C GLN A 6 -20.89 -1.83 -4.70
N LYS A 7 -21.14 -1.35 -5.91
CA LYS A 7 -20.09 -0.92 -6.84
C LYS A 7 -19.51 0.41 -6.39
N GLY A 8 -18.18 0.51 -6.38
CA GLY A 8 -17.50 1.74 -5.97
C GLY A 8 -16.21 1.49 -5.18
N TRP A 9 -15.81 2.46 -4.38
CA TRP A 9 -14.51 2.48 -3.71
C TRP A 9 -14.60 2.63 -2.18
N SER A 10 -13.92 1.76 -1.45
CA SER A 10 -13.66 1.95 -0.02
C SER A 10 -12.18 2.33 0.16
N PHE A 11 -11.94 3.58 0.56
CA PHE A 11 -10.61 4.09 0.91
C PHE A 11 -10.28 3.71 2.34
N CYS A 12 -9.38 2.75 2.49
CA CYS A 12 -9.06 2.08 3.76
C CYS A 12 -7.78 2.65 4.36
N PHE A 13 -7.89 3.65 5.19
CA PHE A 13 -6.75 4.26 5.89
C PHE A 13 -6.32 3.47 7.11
N VAL A 14 -5.00 3.33 7.28
CA VAL A 14 -4.38 2.92 8.54
C VAL A 14 -3.60 4.09 9.11
N THR A 15 -3.99 4.52 10.32
CA THR A 15 -3.37 5.69 10.95
C THR A 15 -2.78 5.36 12.31
N GLY A 16 -1.73 6.11 12.66
CA GLY A 16 -1.11 6.13 13.98
C GLY A 16 -1.35 7.45 14.74
N GLY A 17 -2.12 8.37 14.16
CA GLY A 17 -2.40 9.70 14.75
C GLY A 17 -1.15 10.58 14.88
N THR A 18 -0.22 10.49 13.93
CA THR A 18 1.06 11.20 14.03
C THR A 18 1.08 12.55 13.35
N ASP A 19 0.20 12.80 12.37
CA ASP A 19 0.16 14.03 11.57
C ASP A 19 -1.23 14.24 10.96
N ASP A 20 -2.13 14.79 11.76
CA ASP A 20 -3.52 14.99 11.36
C ASP A 20 -3.67 16.00 10.20
N LYS A 21 -2.75 16.99 10.09
CA LYS A 21 -2.78 17.92 8.96
C LYS A 21 -2.50 17.22 7.63
N VAL A 22 -1.47 16.38 7.58
CA VAL A 22 -1.15 15.58 6.39
C VAL A 22 -2.28 14.61 6.08
N TYR A 23 -2.88 14.02 7.09
CA TYR A 23 -4.01 13.12 6.91
C TYR A 23 -5.25 13.85 6.36
N ALA A 24 -5.56 15.06 6.86
CA ALA A 24 -6.64 15.88 6.32
C ALA A 24 -6.43 16.20 4.84
N ASP A 25 -5.21 16.55 4.42
CA ASP A 25 -4.86 16.78 3.01
C ASP A 25 -5.10 15.53 2.14
N CYS A 26 -4.84 14.33 2.68
CA CYS A 26 -5.12 13.08 1.98
C CYS A 26 -6.63 12.82 1.83
N VAL A 27 -7.41 13.06 2.89
CA VAL A 27 -8.88 12.94 2.86
C VAL A 27 -9.49 13.94 1.88
N ALA A 28 -9.04 15.19 1.90
CA ALA A 28 -9.49 16.22 0.96
C ALA A 28 -9.26 15.81 -0.50
N SER A 29 -8.11 15.22 -0.82
CA SER A 29 -7.82 14.76 -2.18
C SER A 29 -8.80 13.68 -2.68
N ILE A 30 -9.38 12.88 -1.79
CA ILE A 30 -10.42 11.91 -2.15
C ILE A 30 -11.73 12.62 -2.44
N HIS A 31 -12.12 13.57 -1.59
CA HIS A 31 -13.34 14.35 -1.82
C HIS A 31 -13.27 15.17 -3.11
N ASP A 32 -12.10 15.72 -3.44
CA ASP A 32 -11.89 16.45 -4.69
C ASP A 32 -12.08 15.54 -5.92
N GLU A 33 -11.51 14.33 -5.89
CA GLU A 33 -11.64 13.34 -6.97
C GLU A 33 -13.06 12.79 -7.13
N PHE A 34 -13.79 12.65 -6.03
CA PHE A 34 -15.15 12.10 -6.00
C PHE A 34 -16.24 13.17 -5.87
N ASN A 35 -15.90 14.42 -6.19
CA ASN A 35 -16.87 15.51 -6.12
C ASN A 35 -18.12 15.23 -6.97
N GLY A 36 -19.28 15.23 -6.31
CA GLY A 36 -20.56 14.89 -6.95
C GLY A 36 -20.83 13.40 -7.14
N ARG A 37 -19.97 12.51 -6.63
CA ARG A 37 -20.16 11.04 -6.62
C ARG A 37 -20.53 10.56 -5.21
N ASP A 38 -21.28 9.47 -5.14
CA ASP A 38 -21.72 8.80 -3.90
C ASP A 38 -21.25 7.33 -3.82
N ASP A 39 -20.50 6.89 -4.82
CA ASP A 39 -19.97 5.52 -4.93
C ASP A 39 -18.61 5.34 -4.23
N PHE A 40 -18.41 6.04 -3.13
CA PHE A 40 -17.22 5.88 -2.29
C PHE A 40 -17.49 6.02 -0.80
N GLU A 41 -16.54 5.58 0.00
CA GLU A 41 -16.47 5.80 1.43
C GLU A 41 -15.02 5.91 1.90
N ILE A 42 -14.82 6.56 3.03
CA ILE A 42 -13.52 6.64 3.71
C ILE A 42 -13.63 5.91 5.04
N ILE A 43 -12.81 4.88 5.23
CA ILE A 43 -12.70 4.11 6.46
C ILE A 43 -11.33 4.36 7.07
N SER A 44 -11.28 4.65 8.35
CA SER A 44 -10.02 4.85 9.07
C SER A 44 -9.92 3.94 10.28
N VAL A 45 -8.84 3.16 10.35
CA VAL A 45 -8.56 2.26 11.47
C VAL A 45 -7.32 2.72 12.21
N GLY A 46 -7.48 3.07 13.47
CA GLY A 46 -6.41 3.60 14.31
C GLY A 46 -6.88 4.77 15.15
N GLN A 47 -5.97 5.73 15.41
CA GLN A 47 -6.26 6.91 16.21
C GLN A 47 -5.95 8.16 15.39
N SER A 48 -6.86 9.13 15.40
CA SER A 48 -6.68 10.47 14.81
C SER A 48 -7.70 11.41 15.43
N SER A 49 -7.36 12.67 15.64
CA SER A 49 -8.31 13.71 16.08
C SER A 49 -9.34 14.04 14.99
N LEU A 50 -9.06 13.73 13.73
CA LEU A 50 -9.98 13.95 12.60
C LEU A 50 -11.19 13.01 12.62
N HIS A 51 -11.17 11.97 13.43
CA HIS A 51 -12.31 11.04 13.53
C HIS A 51 -13.57 11.67 14.13
N ASP A 52 -13.41 12.77 14.87
CA ASP A 52 -14.52 13.52 15.49
C ASP A 52 -15.08 14.61 14.54
N ASP A 53 -14.41 14.87 13.41
CA ASP A 53 -14.87 15.83 12.41
C ASP A 53 -15.81 15.18 11.39
N LEU A 54 -17.11 15.35 11.62
CA LEU A 54 -18.16 14.80 10.76
C LEU A 54 -18.13 15.34 9.33
N ALA A 55 -17.57 16.55 9.11
CA ALA A 55 -17.50 17.14 7.77
C ALA A 55 -16.55 16.39 6.84
N LEU A 56 -15.59 15.64 7.40
CA LEU A 56 -14.66 14.84 6.63
C LEU A 56 -15.23 13.51 6.15
N GLY A 57 -16.43 13.12 6.60
CA GLY A 57 -17.10 11.89 6.18
C GLY A 57 -16.31 10.61 6.47
N ILE A 58 -15.39 10.64 7.43
CA ILE A 58 -14.56 9.49 7.81
C ILE A 58 -15.38 8.55 8.70
N ARG A 59 -15.49 7.30 8.28
CA ARG A 59 -16.00 6.24 9.16
C ARG A 59 -14.85 5.67 9.99
N ALA A 60 -14.72 6.17 11.21
CA ALA A 60 -13.69 5.72 12.14
C ALA A 60 -14.02 4.35 12.73
N VAL A 61 -13.04 3.45 12.73
CA VAL A 61 -13.11 2.16 13.41
C VAL A 61 -12.08 2.15 14.53
N PRO A 62 -12.52 2.13 15.79
CA PRO A 62 -11.62 2.13 16.93
C PRO A 62 -10.66 0.94 16.91
N PHE A 63 -9.39 1.21 17.22
CA PHE A 63 -8.36 0.20 17.27
C PHE A 63 -7.43 0.42 18.47
N THR A 64 -7.19 -0.62 19.23
CA THR A 64 -6.23 -0.61 20.32
C THR A 64 -5.03 -1.47 19.94
N GLU A 65 -3.85 -0.87 19.95
CA GLU A 65 -2.61 -1.61 19.69
C GLU A 65 -2.43 -2.74 20.72
N PRO A 66 -2.13 -3.96 20.27
CA PRO A 66 -2.03 -5.10 21.17
C PRO A 66 -0.85 -4.95 22.13
N VAL A 67 -1.11 -5.23 23.41
CA VAL A 67 -0.07 -5.32 24.46
C VAL A 67 0.65 -6.66 24.34
N PHE A 68 1.95 -6.66 24.56
CA PHE A 68 2.77 -7.88 24.49
C PHE A 68 3.89 -7.87 25.55
N ARG A 69 4.47 -9.05 25.79
CA ARG A 69 5.63 -9.16 26.68
C ARG A 69 6.89 -8.65 25.96
N PRO A 70 7.74 -7.85 26.63
CA PRO A 70 9.03 -7.42 26.07
C PRO A 70 9.87 -8.61 25.58
N SER A 71 10.48 -8.46 24.41
CA SER A 71 11.38 -9.44 23.83
C SER A 71 12.54 -8.74 23.13
N PHE A 72 13.62 -9.46 22.79
CA PHE A 72 14.72 -8.89 22.02
C PHE A 72 14.26 -8.29 20.68
N LYS A 73 13.29 -8.92 20.01
CA LYS A 73 12.69 -8.40 18.77
C LYS A 73 12.02 -7.04 19.01
N ASN A 74 11.35 -6.90 20.13
CA ASN A 74 10.67 -5.66 20.52
C ASN A 74 11.62 -4.56 20.95
N LEU A 75 12.71 -4.90 21.63
CA LEU A 75 13.77 -3.95 21.95
C LEU A 75 14.39 -3.36 20.67
N ARG A 76 14.64 -4.20 19.66
CA ARG A 76 15.13 -3.74 18.36
C ARG A 76 14.14 -2.83 17.67
N ARG A 77 12.82 -3.13 17.73
CA ARG A 77 11.76 -2.28 17.20
C ARG A 77 11.64 -0.96 17.95
N ALA A 78 11.67 -0.97 19.28
CA ALA A 78 11.64 0.22 20.10
C ALA A 78 12.80 1.17 19.76
N ARG A 79 13.99 0.61 19.58
CA ARG A 79 15.19 1.37 19.15
C ARG A 79 15.00 1.97 17.75
N LYS A 80 14.45 1.20 16.80
CA LYS A 80 14.17 1.65 15.42
C LYS A 80 13.07 2.75 15.42
N ALA A 81 12.02 2.57 16.19
CA ALA A 81 10.92 3.51 16.31
C ALA A 81 11.24 4.70 17.23
N ARG A 82 12.37 4.71 17.92
CA ARG A 82 12.73 5.71 18.94
C ARG A 82 11.63 5.91 19.99
N SER A 83 10.94 4.84 20.36
CA SER A 83 9.78 4.88 21.24
C SER A 83 9.79 3.74 22.26
N LEU A 84 9.77 4.08 23.55
CA LEU A 84 9.66 3.11 24.64
C LEU A 84 8.30 2.41 24.65
N LYS A 85 7.23 3.04 24.12
CA LYS A 85 5.93 2.38 23.98
C LYS A 85 6.03 1.07 23.21
N THR A 86 6.90 1.00 22.21
CA THR A 86 7.13 -0.21 21.41
C THR A 86 7.75 -1.37 22.19
N LEU A 87 8.23 -1.15 23.42
CA LEU A 87 8.65 -2.24 24.31
C LEU A 87 7.45 -3.02 24.89
N PHE A 88 6.36 -2.33 25.15
CA PHE A 88 5.18 -2.88 25.83
C PHE A 88 3.99 -3.07 24.88
N TYR A 89 3.94 -2.29 23.81
CA TYR A 89 2.90 -2.37 22.80
C TYR A 89 3.52 -2.72 21.46
N ARG A 90 2.95 -3.70 20.79
CA ARG A 90 3.27 -3.92 19.37
C ARG A 90 2.55 -2.86 18.56
N THR A 91 3.22 -1.70 18.42
CA THR A 91 2.71 -0.60 17.60
C THR A 91 2.84 -0.91 16.13
N GLY A 92 1.99 -0.27 15.32
CA GLY A 92 2.00 -0.47 13.88
C GLY A 92 1.46 -1.84 13.49
N ALA A 93 0.37 -2.29 14.11
CA ALA A 93 -0.38 -3.49 13.69
C ALA A 93 -1.07 -3.26 12.34
N ILE A 94 -0.27 -2.96 11.31
CA ILE A 94 -0.73 -2.51 9.99
C ILE A 94 -1.59 -3.58 9.32
N SER A 95 -1.16 -4.84 9.36
CA SER A 95 -1.90 -5.97 8.79
C SER A 95 -3.29 -6.09 9.39
N HIS A 96 -3.38 -6.05 10.71
CA HIS A 96 -4.65 -6.16 11.43
C HIS A 96 -5.56 -4.98 11.10
N LYS A 97 -5.04 -3.74 11.10
CA LYS A 97 -5.81 -2.54 10.74
C LYS A 97 -6.36 -2.62 9.32
N LYS A 98 -5.56 -3.03 8.32
CA LYS A 98 -6.00 -3.22 6.93
C LYS A 98 -7.09 -4.29 6.82
N ASN A 99 -6.93 -5.41 7.53
CA ASN A 99 -7.92 -6.47 7.56
C ASN A 99 -9.24 -5.99 8.17
N ILE A 100 -9.19 -5.21 9.25
CA ILE A 100 -10.38 -4.61 9.86
C ILE A 100 -11.06 -3.67 8.87
N ALA A 101 -10.31 -2.76 8.23
CA ALA A 101 -10.87 -1.84 7.24
C ALA A 101 -11.59 -2.58 6.11
N ALA A 102 -10.97 -3.64 5.57
CA ALA A 102 -11.56 -4.46 4.52
C ALA A 102 -12.87 -5.16 4.95
N ARG A 103 -12.94 -5.66 6.20
CA ARG A 103 -14.17 -6.27 6.74
C ARG A 103 -15.31 -5.26 6.88
N HIS A 104 -14.97 -4.00 7.17
CA HIS A 104 -15.93 -2.91 7.30
C HIS A 104 -16.28 -2.23 5.97
N ALA A 105 -15.57 -2.52 4.90
CA ALA A 105 -15.80 -1.92 3.58
C ALA A 105 -17.15 -2.37 2.98
N ARG A 106 -17.87 -1.41 2.38
CA ARG A 106 -19.17 -1.66 1.73
C ARG A 106 -19.05 -1.80 0.20
N PHE A 107 -17.98 -1.26 -0.37
CA PHE A 107 -17.79 -1.25 -1.82
C PHE A 107 -16.87 -2.39 -2.29
N ASP A 108 -16.99 -2.74 -3.55
CA ASP A 108 -16.31 -3.88 -4.18
C ASP A 108 -14.83 -3.64 -4.48
N LYS A 109 -14.38 -2.39 -4.47
CA LYS A 109 -12.98 -2.00 -4.65
C LYS A 109 -12.41 -1.40 -3.37
N LEU A 110 -11.28 -1.91 -2.93
CA LEU A 110 -10.53 -1.39 -1.79
C LEU A 110 -9.31 -0.64 -2.28
N CYS A 111 -9.13 0.56 -1.77
CA CYS A 111 -7.88 1.31 -1.87
C CYS A 111 -7.24 1.34 -0.48
N MET A 112 -6.16 0.58 -0.28
CA MET A 112 -5.43 0.51 0.97
C MET A 112 -4.42 1.63 1.05
N LEU A 113 -4.48 2.47 2.08
CA LEU A 113 -3.68 3.68 2.21
C LEU A 113 -3.09 3.84 3.61
N HIS A 114 -1.92 4.46 3.66
CA HIS A 114 -1.43 5.11 4.88
C HIS A 114 -1.90 6.57 4.93
N ASP A 115 -1.96 7.13 6.12
CA ASP A 115 -2.42 8.49 6.45
C ASP A 115 -1.58 9.65 5.88
N TYR A 116 -0.72 9.37 4.91
CA TYR A 116 0.10 10.35 4.20
C TYR A 116 0.10 10.14 2.68
N VAL A 117 -0.79 9.31 2.16
CA VAL A 117 -0.94 9.05 0.72
C VAL A 117 -2.21 9.73 0.23
N GLY A 118 -2.08 10.70 -0.67
CA GLY A 118 -3.20 11.39 -1.30
C GLY A 118 -3.33 11.01 -2.77
N LEU A 119 -4.53 11.17 -3.31
CA LEU A 119 -4.80 11.01 -4.74
C LEU A 119 -4.29 12.24 -5.49
N GLU A 120 -3.84 12.06 -6.73
CA GLU A 120 -3.59 13.13 -7.68
C GLU A 120 -4.77 13.27 -8.65
N ALA A 121 -4.95 14.47 -9.22
CA ALA A 121 -6.06 14.79 -10.10
C ALA A 121 -6.19 13.78 -11.26
N GLY A 122 -7.42 13.30 -11.50
CA GLY A 122 -7.74 12.32 -12.52
C GLY A 122 -7.52 10.86 -12.07
N TRP A 123 -7.32 10.61 -10.76
CA TRP A 123 -7.13 9.26 -10.26
C TRP A 123 -8.34 8.35 -10.53
N VAL A 124 -9.55 8.83 -10.28
CA VAL A 124 -10.78 8.04 -10.48
C VAL A 124 -11.06 7.81 -11.95
N ASP A 125 -10.93 8.84 -12.79
CA ASP A 125 -11.08 8.72 -14.25
C ASP A 125 -10.06 7.75 -14.84
N GLY A 126 -8.85 7.73 -14.28
CA GLY A 126 -7.80 6.79 -14.64
C GLY A 126 -8.19 5.34 -14.35
N PHE A 127 -8.82 5.05 -13.22
CA PHE A 127 -9.35 3.72 -12.92
C PHE A 127 -10.59 3.38 -13.73
N ASP A 128 -11.48 4.32 -14.00
CA ASP A 128 -12.63 4.12 -14.87
C ASP A 128 -12.19 3.75 -16.31
N LYS A 129 -11.16 4.42 -16.81
CA LYS A 129 -10.51 4.08 -18.10
C LYS A 129 -9.79 2.74 -18.08
N PHE A 130 -9.12 2.40 -16.98
CA PHE A 130 -8.39 1.13 -16.82
C PHE A 130 -9.32 -0.08 -16.77
N GLY A 131 -10.55 0.11 -16.30
CA GLY A 131 -11.58 -0.91 -16.21
C GLY A 131 -11.43 -1.83 -15.00
N ASP A 132 -12.20 -2.92 -14.99
CA ASP A 132 -12.44 -3.73 -13.79
C ASP A 132 -11.83 -5.16 -13.85
N HIS A 133 -11.05 -5.48 -14.88
CA HIS A 133 -10.50 -6.82 -15.12
C HIS A 133 -9.22 -7.10 -14.31
N TRP A 134 -9.25 -6.84 -13.00
CA TRP A 134 -8.13 -7.06 -12.10
C TRP A 134 -8.59 -7.50 -10.70
N GLN A 135 -7.69 -8.16 -9.97
CA GLN A 135 -7.87 -8.49 -8.55
C GLN A 135 -6.97 -7.62 -7.66
N VAL A 136 -5.77 -7.32 -8.13
CA VAL A 136 -4.78 -6.46 -7.45
C VAL A 136 -4.19 -5.51 -8.48
N ALA A 137 -4.28 -4.22 -8.21
CA ALA A 137 -3.77 -3.16 -9.07
C ALA A 137 -2.85 -2.21 -8.31
N MET A 138 -1.80 -1.77 -8.99
CA MET A 138 -0.91 -0.69 -8.58
C MET A 138 -1.00 0.43 -9.60
N ASN A 139 -0.61 1.62 -9.21
CA ASN A 139 -0.34 2.77 -10.08
C ASN A 139 0.88 3.53 -9.57
N ALA A 140 1.28 4.56 -10.28
CA ALA A 140 2.45 5.36 -9.91
C ALA A 140 2.30 5.96 -8.51
N ILE A 141 3.35 5.84 -7.70
CA ILE A 141 3.48 6.48 -6.40
C ILE A 141 4.62 7.50 -6.49
N LEU A 142 4.30 8.75 -6.27
CA LEU A 142 5.30 9.81 -6.21
C LEU A 142 5.62 10.20 -4.77
N ASN A 143 6.85 10.59 -4.55
CA ASN A 143 7.26 11.30 -3.35
C ASN A 143 6.73 12.74 -3.38
N LYS A 144 6.84 13.46 -2.27
CA LYS A 144 6.44 14.88 -2.19
C LYS A 144 7.18 15.77 -3.18
N ASP A 145 8.38 15.39 -3.59
CA ASP A 145 9.24 16.08 -4.55
C ASP A 145 9.10 15.58 -6.01
N ASP A 146 8.01 14.86 -6.31
CA ASP A 146 7.70 14.27 -7.60
C ASP A 146 8.65 13.14 -8.08
N THR A 147 9.59 12.72 -7.28
CA THR A 147 10.37 11.54 -7.60
C THR A 147 9.55 10.26 -7.43
N ARG A 148 9.83 9.26 -8.27
CA ARG A 148 9.17 7.96 -8.19
C ARG A 148 9.49 7.25 -6.87
N HIS A 149 8.47 6.66 -6.24
CA HIS A 149 8.63 5.82 -5.06
C HIS A 149 8.44 4.34 -5.40
N ARG A 150 8.46 3.48 -4.36
CA ARG A 150 8.27 2.02 -4.45
C ARG A 150 6.83 1.68 -4.87
N ASP A 151 6.57 1.69 -6.12
CA ASP A 151 5.26 1.40 -6.71
C ASP A 151 5.23 0.04 -7.42
N TRP A 152 5.96 -0.12 -8.50
CA TRP A 152 5.98 -1.31 -9.32
C TRP A 152 7.32 -2.02 -9.18
N MET A 153 7.37 -3.07 -8.36
CA MET A 153 8.62 -3.64 -7.84
C MET A 153 8.73 -5.13 -8.04
N ASN A 154 9.98 -5.56 -8.14
CA ASN A 154 10.39 -6.94 -8.09
C ASN A 154 11.56 -7.12 -7.11
N TRP A 155 11.57 -8.19 -6.30
CA TRP A 155 12.65 -8.46 -5.37
C TRP A 155 13.34 -9.79 -5.58
N ASP A 156 12.65 -10.79 -6.09
CA ASP A 156 13.10 -12.19 -6.05
C ASP A 156 13.05 -12.90 -7.38
N HIS A 157 12.84 -12.18 -8.49
CA HIS A 157 12.91 -12.79 -9.81
C HIS A 157 14.33 -13.28 -10.07
N PRO A 158 14.56 -14.58 -10.38
CA PRO A 158 15.89 -15.16 -10.48
C PRO A 158 16.81 -14.47 -11.48
N ALA A 159 16.25 -13.96 -12.59
CA ALA A 159 17.01 -13.30 -13.64
C ALA A 159 17.44 -11.86 -13.26
N ILE A 160 16.71 -11.20 -12.34
CA ILE A 160 16.95 -9.80 -11.97
C ILE A 160 17.71 -9.71 -10.65
N THR A 161 17.35 -10.55 -9.69
CA THR A 161 17.90 -10.53 -8.32
C THR A 161 18.48 -11.88 -7.92
N PRO A 162 19.50 -12.39 -8.63
CA PRO A 162 19.93 -13.80 -8.55
C PRO A 162 20.49 -14.23 -7.19
N SER A 163 20.71 -13.35 -6.26
CA SER A 163 21.13 -13.72 -4.90
C SER A 163 20.87 -12.56 -3.95
N ASN A 164 19.66 -12.55 -3.44
CA ASN A 164 19.17 -11.42 -2.66
C ASN A 164 19.74 -11.36 -1.24
N LYS A 165 21.06 -11.40 -1.10
CA LYS A 165 21.71 -11.19 0.20
C LYS A 165 21.48 -9.78 0.75
N ASN A 166 21.06 -8.82 -0.08
CA ASN A 166 20.94 -7.40 0.26
C ASN A 166 19.53 -6.82 0.12
N ASN A 167 18.46 -7.62 -0.10
CA ASN A 167 17.08 -7.13 -0.25
C ASN A 167 16.92 -5.93 -1.20
N SER A 168 17.60 -5.94 -2.33
CA SER A 168 17.49 -4.83 -3.29
C SER A 168 16.23 -5.00 -4.13
N ALA A 169 15.22 -4.17 -3.85
CA ALA A 169 14.06 -4.04 -4.73
C ALA A 169 14.51 -3.46 -6.08
N CYS A 170 13.98 -4.02 -7.17
CA CYS A 170 14.12 -3.48 -8.51
C CYS A 170 12.80 -2.79 -8.89
N LEU A 171 12.85 -1.49 -9.18
CA LEU A 171 11.73 -0.78 -9.78
C LEU A 171 11.62 -1.21 -11.25
N MET A 172 10.44 -1.66 -11.63
CA MET A 172 10.16 -2.13 -12.98
C MET A 172 9.64 -0.97 -13.86
N PRO A 173 9.91 -0.98 -15.17
CA PRO A 173 9.13 -0.19 -16.11
C PRO A 173 7.64 -0.52 -16.00
N TYR A 174 6.78 0.47 -16.25
CA TYR A 174 5.34 0.32 -16.03
C TYR A 174 4.66 -0.58 -17.07
N ASP A 175 5.25 -0.73 -18.23
CA ASP A 175 4.81 -1.61 -19.31
C ASP A 175 5.31 -3.05 -19.18
N ILE A 176 6.00 -3.37 -18.08
CA ILE A 176 6.57 -4.69 -17.86
C ILE A 176 6.04 -5.30 -16.57
N THR A 177 5.66 -6.56 -16.65
CA THR A 177 5.22 -7.34 -15.50
C THR A 177 5.86 -8.71 -15.50
N THR A 178 5.97 -9.30 -14.30
CA THR A 178 6.42 -10.67 -14.09
C THR A 178 5.52 -11.36 -13.06
N SER A 179 5.63 -12.67 -12.93
CA SER A 179 4.98 -13.42 -11.85
C SER A 179 5.58 -13.13 -10.46
N HIS A 180 6.62 -12.29 -10.40
CA HIS A 180 7.37 -11.96 -9.18
C HIS A 180 7.14 -10.51 -8.72
N MET A 181 6.03 -9.89 -9.12
CA MET A 181 5.71 -8.53 -8.71
C MET A 181 5.31 -8.46 -7.23
N PHE A 182 5.54 -7.28 -6.63
CA PHE A 182 5.20 -6.96 -5.26
C PHE A 182 4.39 -5.66 -5.19
N ILE A 183 3.44 -5.60 -4.26
CA ILE A 183 2.74 -4.36 -3.94
C ILE A 183 3.58 -3.48 -3.02
N SER A 184 3.26 -2.20 -2.97
CA SER A 184 3.72 -1.30 -1.91
C SER A 184 2.79 -1.42 -0.70
N GLY A 185 3.34 -1.71 0.47
CA GLY A 185 2.55 -1.78 1.70
C GLY A 185 1.91 -0.45 2.11
N THR A 186 2.34 0.66 1.53
CA THR A 186 1.79 1.99 1.83
C THR A 186 0.56 2.33 1.00
N TYR A 187 0.42 1.72 -0.16
CA TYR A 187 -0.67 1.94 -1.10
C TYR A 187 -0.81 0.75 -2.06
N PHE A 188 -2.01 0.25 -2.24
CA PHE A 188 -2.40 -0.67 -3.31
C PHE A 188 -3.93 -0.75 -3.42
N CYS A 189 -4.42 -1.13 -4.60
CA CYS A 189 -5.83 -1.39 -4.84
C CYS A 189 -6.10 -2.89 -5.00
N THR A 190 -7.25 -3.35 -4.51
CA THR A 190 -7.65 -4.76 -4.62
C THR A 190 -9.18 -4.89 -4.65
N LYS A 191 -9.69 -5.95 -5.26
CA LYS A 191 -11.11 -6.30 -5.12
C LYS A 191 -11.37 -6.81 -3.70
N ARG A 192 -12.48 -6.35 -3.09
CA ARG A 192 -12.83 -6.66 -1.71
C ARG A 192 -12.93 -8.16 -1.44
N GLU A 193 -13.66 -8.89 -2.26
CA GLU A 193 -13.82 -10.34 -2.10
C GLU A 193 -12.49 -11.10 -2.20
N PHE A 194 -11.67 -10.68 -3.15
CA PHE A 194 -10.34 -11.26 -3.33
C PHE A 194 -9.46 -11.01 -2.10
N PHE A 195 -9.47 -9.78 -1.56
CA PHE A 195 -8.70 -9.45 -0.36
C PHE A 195 -9.20 -10.21 0.87
N LEU A 196 -10.52 -10.27 1.09
CA LEU A 196 -11.09 -11.00 2.23
C LEU A 196 -10.79 -12.51 2.19
N SER A 197 -10.67 -13.07 1.00
CA SER A 197 -10.24 -14.47 0.81
C SER A 197 -8.71 -14.66 0.98
N ASN A 198 -7.95 -13.56 1.07
CA ASN A 198 -6.49 -13.57 1.11
C ASN A 198 -5.93 -12.50 2.06
N MET A 199 -6.54 -12.33 3.23
CA MET A 199 -6.16 -11.28 4.20
C MET A 199 -4.68 -11.33 4.56
N LEU A 200 -4.16 -10.20 5.03
CA LEU A 200 -2.79 -10.06 5.54
C LEU A 200 -2.59 -10.90 6.81
N ASP A 201 -1.37 -11.36 7.04
CA ASP A 201 -1.00 -12.04 8.27
C ASP A 201 -0.94 -11.05 9.45
N GLU A 202 -1.91 -11.15 10.36
CA GLU A 202 -2.05 -10.26 11.52
C GLU A 202 -0.92 -10.43 12.56
N SER A 203 -0.10 -11.47 12.44
CA SER A 203 1.11 -11.62 13.28
C SER A 203 2.25 -10.70 12.86
N LEU A 204 2.17 -10.09 11.66
CA LEU A 204 3.17 -9.18 11.11
C LEU A 204 2.80 -7.73 11.43
N PHE A 205 3.81 -6.99 11.90
CA PHE A 205 3.69 -5.61 12.34
C PHE A 205 4.58 -4.70 11.48
N TRP A 206 4.45 -3.39 11.66
CA TRP A 206 5.26 -2.43 10.95
C TRP A 206 6.75 -2.80 10.92
N GLY A 207 7.30 -2.89 9.71
CA GLY A 207 8.68 -3.27 9.45
C GLY A 207 8.97 -4.77 9.49
N ASP A 208 7.95 -5.63 9.55
CA ASP A 208 8.09 -7.09 9.40
C ASP A 208 7.93 -7.56 7.95
N GLY A 209 7.51 -6.68 7.03
CA GLY A 209 7.32 -6.99 5.61
C GLY A 209 6.01 -7.69 5.32
N GLU A 210 4.91 -7.16 5.84
CA GLU A 210 3.56 -7.69 5.63
C GLU A 210 3.15 -7.67 4.16
N ASP A 211 3.59 -6.65 3.43
CA ASP A 211 3.39 -6.49 2.00
C ASP A 211 4.17 -7.51 1.17
N VAL A 212 5.38 -7.83 1.61
CA VAL A 212 6.22 -8.86 1.00
C VAL A 212 5.60 -10.25 1.19
N GLU A 213 5.23 -10.60 2.43
CA GLU A 213 4.57 -11.88 2.73
C GLU A 213 3.30 -12.04 1.89
N TRP A 214 2.44 -11.03 1.92
CA TRP A 214 1.19 -11.04 1.20
C TRP A 214 1.41 -11.18 -0.32
N SER A 215 2.35 -10.43 -0.87
CA SER A 215 2.69 -10.52 -2.30
C SER A 215 3.18 -11.91 -2.70
N LEU A 216 4.06 -12.53 -1.90
CA LEU A 216 4.58 -13.89 -2.15
C LEU A 216 3.46 -14.92 -2.22
N ARG A 217 2.48 -14.82 -1.35
CA ARG A 217 1.35 -15.74 -1.26
C ARG A 217 0.30 -15.48 -2.33
N VAL A 218 -0.01 -14.21 -2.59
CA VAL A 218 -1.15 -13.81 -3.43
C VAL A 218 -0.82 -13.81 -4.92
N ARG A 219 0.41 -13.49 -5.31
CA ARG A 219 0.84 -13.56 -6.72
C ARG A 219 0.81 -14.96 -7.32
N GLN A 220 0.67 -16.00 -6.48
CA GLN A 220 0.41 -17.38 -6.94
C GLN A 220 -1.04 -17.61 -7.37
N LYS A 221 -1.95 -16.68 -7.00
CA LYS A 221 -3.39 -16.80 -7.25
C LYS A 221 -3.89 -15.83 -8.31
N THR A 222 -3.21 -14.70 -8.48
CA THR A 222 -3.56 -13.68 -9.46
C THR A 222 -2.33 -12.92 -9.94
N ARG A 223 -2.40 -12.42 -11.15
CA ARG A 223 -1.41 -11.49 -11.68
C ARG A 223 -1.69 -10.09 -11.13
N PHE A 224 -0.65 -9.41 -10.65
CA PHE A 224 -0.75 -7.99 -10.33
C PHE A 224 -0.69 -7.19 -11.63
N VAL A 225 -1.47 -6.12 -11.69
CA VAL A 225 -1.51 -5.23 -12.86
C VAL A 225 -1.14 -3.82 -12.49
N PHE A 226 -0.65 -3.07 -13.46
CA PHE A 226 -0.30 -1.66 -13.29
C PHE A 226 -1.29 -0.78 -14.06
N ASN A 227 -1.94 0.15 -13.36
CA ASN A 227 -2.78 1.17 -13.98
C ASN A 227 -1.91 2.41 -14.32
N PRO A 228 -1.65 2.69 -15.59
CA PRO A 228 -0.78 3.80 -16.00
C PRO A 228 -1.50 5.16 -15.99
N HIS A 229 -2.79 5.19 -15.69
CA HIS A 229 -3.64 6.37 -15.82
C HIS A 229 -3.88 7.10 -14.51
N SER A 230 -3.53 6.49 -13.38
CA SER A 230 -3.76 7.06 -12.04
C SER A 230 -2.44 7.28 -11.32
N ILE A 231 -2.40 8.28 -10.44
CA ILE A 231 -1.21 8.61 -9.65
C ILE A 231 -1.64 8.86 -8.20
N VAL A 232 -0.82 8.41 -7.25
CA VAL A 232 -0.89 8.85 -5.85
C VAL A 232 0.41 9.49 -5.44
N LYS A 233 0.34 10.39 -4.45
CA LYS A 233 1.49 11.17 -4.00
C LYS A 233 1.57 11.22 -2.49
N TYR A 234 2.77 11.06 -1.94
CA TYR A 234 3.00 11.28 -0.52
C TYR A 234 2.92 12.75 -0.18
N ARG A 235 2.13 13.07 0.82
CA ARG A 235 1.95 14.45 1.32
C ARG A 235 3.05 14.86 2.31
N LYS A 236 3.91 13.94 2.71
CA LYS A 236 5.10 14.21 3.53
C LYS A 236 6.35 13.62 2.90
N LEU A 237 7.52 14.17 3.22
CA LEU A 237 8.78 13.52 2.89
C LEU A 237 8.89 12.25 3.73
N LYS A 238 9.06 11.13 3.06
CA LYS A 238 9.36 9.88 3.73
C LYS A 238 10.87 9.75 3.78
N ASP A 239 11.43 9.68 4.99
CA ASP A 239 12.85 9.35 5.17
C ASP A 239 13.13 8.05 4.41
N THR A 240 13.76 8.19 3.27
CA THR A 240 14.32 7.06 2.53
C THR A 240 15.59 6.63 3.27
N VAL A 241 15.42 5.77 4.27
CA VAL A 241 16.57 5.10 4.87
C VAL A 241 17.11 4.13 3.83
N GLY A 242 18.10 4.55 3.07
CA GLY A 242 18.73 3.76 2.03
C GLY A 242 19.17 4.64 0.85
N ALA A 243 19.97 4.07 -0.04
CA ALA A 243 20.38 4.72 -1.27
C ALA A 243 19.14 5.22 -2.04
N PRO A 244 19.23 6.35 -2.75
CA PRO A 244 18.16 6.83 -3.61
C PRO A 244 17.67 5.68 -4.51
N TYR A 245 16.34 5.57 -4.69
CA TYR A 245 15.77 4.50 -5.52
C TYR A 245 16.33 4.49 -6.94
N ASP A 246 16.67 5.66 -7.46
CA ASP A 246 17.35 5.80 -8.74
C ASP A 246 18.68 5.03 -8.81
N ALA A 247 19.45 5.00 -7.70
CA ALA A 247 20.70 4.22 -7.65
C ALA A 247 20.43 2.71 -7.60
N LEU A 248 19.35 2.26 -6.93
CA LEU A 248 18.93 0.85 -6.96
C LEU A 248 18.41 0.44 -8.34
N TRP A 249 17.67 1.31 -9.00
CA TRP A 249 17.20 1.11 -10.36
C TRP A 249 18.36 1.06 -11.35
N GLN A 250 19.23 2.06 -11.36
CA GLN A 250 20.41 2.12 -12.24
C GLN A 250 21.30 0.89 -12.07
N GLY A 251 21.50 0.40 -10.84
CA GLY A 251 22.27 -0.81 -10.58
C GLY A 251 21.64 -2.11 -11.08
N ASN A 252 20.32 -2.13 -11.33
CA ASN A 252 19.59 -3.31 -11.79
C ASN A 252 19.10 -3.21 -13.23
N GLN A 253 19.07 -2.03 -13.82
CA GLN A 253 18.55 -1.79 -15.17
C GLN A 253 19.24 -2.67 -16.21
N GLN A 254 20.56 -2.72 -16.23
CA GLN A 254 21.32 -3.55 -17.18
C GLN A 254 21.01 -5.04 -17.06
N LYS A 255 20.83 -5.53 -15.81
CA LYS A 255 20.44 -6.93 -15.56
C LYS A 255 19.03 -7.21 -16.07
N PHE A 256 18.14 -6.25 -15.88
CA PHE A 256 16.78 -6.31 -16.35
C PHE A 256 16.71 -6.32 -17.89
N GLU A 257 17.38 -5.40 -18.55
CA GLU A 257 17.48 -5.33 -20.03
C GLU A 257 18.08 -6.63 -20.59
N ALA A 258 19.11 -7.16 -19.94
CA ALA A 258 19.69 -8.44 -20.35
C ALA A 258 18.71 -9.62 -20.16
N ALA A 259 17.91 -9.65 -19.11
CA ALA A 259 16.90 -10.67 -18.88
C ALA A 259 15.74 -10.57 -19.89
N LEU A 260 15.34 -9.35 -20.24
CA LEU A 260 14.34 -9.09 -21.28
C LEU A 260 14.85 -9.58 -22.66
N ALA A 261 16.11 -9.26 -23.01
CA ALA A 261 16.73 -9.72 -24.25
C ALA A 261 16.86 -11.24 -24.35
N ARG A 262 16.97 -11.96 -23.22
CA ARG A 262 16.98 -13.43 -23.17
C ARG A 262 15.59 -14.06 -23.13
N GLY A 263 14.53 -13.27 -23.12
CA GLY A 263 13.15 -13.78 -23.00
C GLY A 263 12.78 -14.35 -21.61
N GLU A 264 13.58 -14.08 -20.60
CA GLU A 264 13.31 -14.48 -19.21
C GLU A 264 12.24 -13.61 -18.53
N ILE A 265 11.96 -12.47 -19.12
CA ILE A 265 10.94 -11.50 -18.74
C ILE A 265 10.19 -11.09 -20.00
N THR A 266 8.89 -10.90 -19.91
CA THR A 266 8.07 -10.46 -21.04
C THR A 266 7.47 -9.08 -20.81
N SER A 267 7.40 -8.26 -21.86
CA SER A 267 6.56 -7.06 -21.87
C SER A 267 5.07 -7.43 -21.87
N LEU A 268 4.24 -6.55 -21.34
CA LEU A 268 2.77 -6.67 -21.38
C LEU A 268 2.23 -6.44 -22.79
#